data_896aa0e533613ab92586ff157c7a040c
#
_entry.id   896aa0e533613ab92586ff157c7a040c
#
_cell.length_a   1.000
_cell.length_b   1.000
_cell.length_c   1.000
_cell.angle_alpha   90.00
_cell.angle_beta   90.00
_cell.angle_gamma   90.00
#
_symmetry.space_group_name_H-M   'P 1'
#
loop_
_entity.id
_entity.type
_entity.pdbx_description
1 polymer ?
#
loop_
_entity_poly.entity_id
_entity_poly.type
_entity_poly.pdbx_seq_one_letter_code
_entity_poly.pdbx_strand_id
1 'polypeptide(L)'
;LLPKHAVVINTSRGSTIDDEALINALQNNKIYAAGLDVFNNEPNLDERYMKLDNCFVLPHVGSATHETRLAMSMMAVDNIFCYFNNKSLLSEVV
;
A
#
# COMPACT_ATOMS: atom_id res chain seq x y z
N LEU A 1 -0.48 -6.23 -20.57
CA LEU A 1 0.75 -6.90 -20.16
C LEU A 1 1.85 -5.87 -19.97
N LEU A 2 2.54 -5.90 -18.82
CA LEU A 2 3.63 -4.97 -18.54
C LEU A 2 4.88 -5.32 -19.35
N PRO A 3 5.66 -4.32 -19.81
CA PRO A 3 6.92 -4.56 -20.50
C PRO A 3 8.01 -5.03 -19.55
N LYS A 4 9.05 -5.67 -20.09
CA LYS A 4 10.14 -6.27 -19.29
C LYS A 4 10.92 -5.27 -18.40
N HIS A 5 10.91 -3.99 -18.73
CA HIS A 5 11.55 -2.93 -17.95
C HIS A 5 10.60 -2.25 -16.94
N ALA A 6 9.37 -2.73 -16.80
CA ALA A 6 8.40 -2.16 -15.87
C ALA A 6 8.81 -2.38 -14.41
N VAL A 7 8.54 -1.39 -13.58
CA VAL A 7 8.59 -1.47 -12.12
C VAL A 7 7.16 -1.36 -11.58
N VAL A 8 6.76 -2.30 -10.73
CA VAL A 8 5.46 -2.28 -10.05
C VAL A 8 5.63 -1.69 -8.66
N ILE A 9 4.85 -0.68 -8.32
CA ILE A 9 4.83 -0.08 -6.97
C ILE A 9 3.43 -0.24 -6.39
N ASN A 10 3.34 -0.79 -5.17
CA ASN A 10 2.08 -0.88 -4.43
C ASN A 10 2.22 -0.25 -3.03
N THR A 11 1.54 0.86 -2.83
CA THR A 11 1.40 1.56 -1.55
C THR A 11 -0.08 1.71 -1.16
N SER A 12 -0.96 0.92 -1.78
CA SER A 12 -2.41 0.99 -1.60
C SER A 12 -2.89 -0.11 -0.66
N ARG A 13 -3.18 -1.29 -1.19
CA ARG A 13 -3.56 -2.49 -0.41
C ARG A 13 -3.03 -3.74 -1.10
N GLY A 14 -2.65 -4.76 -0.32
CA GLY A 14 -2.19 -6.05 -0.85
C GLY A 14 -3.17 -6.69 -1.82
N SER A 15 -4.46 -6.67 -1.49
CA SER A 15 -5.54 -7.24 -2.30
C SER A 15 -5.72 -6.64 -3.71
N THR A 16 -5.01 -5.57 -4.05
CA THR A 16 -5.02 -4.98 -5.40
C THR A 16 -4.12 -5.73 -6.38
N ILE A 17 -3.30 -6.66 -5.89
CA ILE A 17 -2.35 -7.43 -6.68
C ILE A 17 -2.56 -8.93 -6.39
N ASP A 18 -2.47 -9.74 -7.43
CA ASP A 18 -2.37 -11.19 -7.34
C ASP A 18 -0.91 -11.57 -7.03
N ASP A 19 -0.65 -12.08 -5.82
CA ASP A 19 0.68 -12.43 -5.33
C ASP A 19 1.35 -13.47 -6.22
N GLU A 20 0.61 -14.52 -6.65
CA GLU A 20 1.15 -15.58 -7.51
C GLU A 20 1.60 -15.02 -8.87
N ALA A 21 0.79 -14.16 -9.46
CA ALA A 21 1.11 -13.54 -10.73
C ALA A 21 2.34 -12.61 -10.62
N LEU A 22 2.42 -11.80 -9.54
CA LEU A 22 3.54 -10.88 -9.32
C LEU A 22 4.83 -11.64 -9.03
N ILE A 23 4.80 -12.62 -8.11
CA ILE A 23 5.98 -13.44 -7.76
C ILE A 23 6.49 -14.17 -8.98
N ASN A 24 5.60 -14.79 -9.77
CA ASN A 24 5.99 -15.46 -11.03
C ASN A 24 6.64 -14.49 -12.03
N ALA A 25 6.11 -13.26 -12.14
CA ALA A 25 6.66 -12.26 -13.03
C ALA A 25 8.07 -11.80 -12.60
N LEU A 26 8.30 -11.65 -11.30
CA LEU A 26 9.60 -11.27 -10.73
C LEU A 26 10.62 -12.40 -10.87
N GLN A 27 10.26 -13.63 -10.48
CA GLN A 27 11.14 -14.82 -10.55
C GLN A 27 11.62 -15.11 -11.98
N ASN A 28 10.75 -14.90 -12.96
CA ASN A 28 11.07 -15.14 -14.36
C ASN A 28 11.56 -13.89 -15.12
N ASN A 29 11.86 -12.80 -14.41
CA ASN A 29 12.30 -11.54 -14.99
C ASN A 29 11.39 -11.04 -16.13
N LYS A 30 10.07 -11.27 -16.01
CA LYS A 30 9.05 -10.76 -16.94
C LYS A 30 8.82 -9.27 -16.77
N ILE A 31 9.08 -8.76 -15.56
CA ILE A 31 9.17 -7.34 -15.20
C ILE A 31 10.52 -7.08 -14.54
N TYR A 32 10.92 -5.82 -14.44
CA TYR A 32 12.22 -5.45 -13.91
C TYR A 32 12.29 -5.57 -12.40
N ALA A 33 11.34 -4.99 -11.67
CA ALA A 33 11.32 -4.98 -10.20
C ALA A 33 9.93 -4.71 -9.63
N ALA A 34 9.78 -4.90 -8.32
CA ALA A 34 8.64 -4.39 -7.56
C ALA A 34 9.08 -3.70 -6.27
N GLY A 35 8.29 -2.69 -5.82
CA GLY A 35 8.39 -2.06 -4.52
C GLY A 35 7.04 -2.14 -3.81
N LEU A 36 6.98 -2.81 -2.66
CA LEU A 36 5.73 -3.14 -1.97
C LEU A 36 5.79 -2.64 -0.54
N ASP A 37 4.81 -1.82 -0.15
CA ASP A 37 4.60 -1.37 1.23
C ASP A 37 3.38 -2.05 1.88
N VAL A 38 2.62 -2.82 1.10
CA VAL A 38 1.39 -3.49 1.52
C VAL A 38 1.31 -4.90 0.97
N PHE A 39 0.71 -5.83 1.72
CA PHE A 39 0.66 -7.26 1.41
C PHE A 39 -0.70 -7.86 1.71
N ASN A 40 -1.02 -8.98 1.08
CA ASN A 40 -2.10 -9.84 1.52
C ASN A 40 -1.72 -10.49 2.86
N ASN A 41 -2.71 -10.65 3.74
CA ASN A 41 -2.57 -11.29 5.07
C ASN A 41 -1.57 -10.60 6.00
N GLU A 42 -1.42 -9.26 5.96
CA GLU A 42 -0.61 -8.57 6.95
C GLU A 42 -1.00 -8.96 8.39
N PRO A 43 -0.02 -9.13 9.29
CA PRO A 43 1.43 -8.93 9.13
C PRO A 43 2.17 -10.12 8.49
N ASN A 44 1.49 -11.22 8.16
CA ASN A 44 2.08 -12.47 7.66
C ASN A 44 2.14 -12.45 6.12
N LEU A 45 3.07 -11.67 5.56
CA LEU A 45 3.27 -11.60 4.11
C LEU A 45 3.83 -12.92 3.55
N ASP A 46 3.68 -13.12 2.25
CA ASP A 46 4.28 -14.26 1.55
C ASP A 46 5.81 -14.17 1.57
N GLU A 47 6.45 -15.14 2.24
CA GLU A 47 7.91 -15.16 2.44
C GLU A 47 8.72 -15.22 1.13
N ARG A 48 8.08 -15.59 0.03
CA ARG A 48 8.75 -15.63 -1.29
C ARG A 48 9.21 -14.24 -1.70
N TYR A 49 8.50 -13.17 -1.34
CA TYR A 49 8.93 -11.80 -1.62
C TYR A 49 10.29 -11.46 -1.01
N MET A 50 10.57 -11.98 0.20
CA MET A 50 11.84 -11.75 0.90
C MET A 50 13.06 -12.46 0.25
N LYS A 51 12.79 -13.37 -0.68
CA LYS A 51 13.83 -14.17 -1.38
C LYS A 51 14.12 -13.65 -2.79
N LEU A 52 13.45 -12.57 -3.21
CA LEU A 52 13.59 -11.97 -4.53
C LEU A 52 14.54 -10.79 -4.51
N ASP A 53 15.61 -10.84 -5.29
CA ASP A 53 16.60 -9.74 -5.40
C ASP A 53 16.03 -8.51 -6.10
N ASN A 54 14.93 -8.65 -6.83
CA ASN A 54 14.27 -7.58 -7.57
C ASN A 54 12.93 -7.15 -6.92
N CYS A 55 12.73 -7.45 -5.63
CA CYS A 55 11.57 -7.00 -4.86
C CYS A 55 12.02 -6.23 -3.62
N PHE A 56 11.62 -4.97 -3.49
CA PHE A 56 11.84 -4.15 -2.32
C PHE A 56 10.59 -4.15 -1.45
N VAL A 57 10.74 -4.46 -0.16
CA VAL A 57 9.63 -4.69 0.79
C VAL A 57 9.73 -3.71 1.94
N LEU A 58 8.64 -3.05 2.28
CA LEU A 58 8.50 -2.17 3.44
C LEU A 58 7.34 -2.64 4.34
N PRO A 59 7.39 -2.41 5.66
CA PRO A 59 6.41 -2.94 6.59
C PRO A 59 5.21 -2.00 6.79
N HIS A 60 4.53 -1.59 5.71
CA HIS A 60 3.35 -0.72 5.70
C HIS A 60 3.61 0.61 6.42
N VAL A 61 4.63 1.32 5.97
CA VAL A 61 5.12 2.56 6.60
C VAL A 61 4.99 3.81 5.73
N GLY A 62 4.32 3.73 4.59
CA GLY A 62 4.19 4.85 3.64
C GLY A 62 3.60 6.13 4.25
N SER A 63 2.77 6.02 5.30
CA SER A 63 2.23 7.16 6.05
C SER A 63 2.79 7.29 7.48
N ALA A 64 3.91 6.66 7.80
CA ALA A 64 4.42 6.55 9.17
C ALA A 64 5.33 7.71 9.62
N THR A 65 5.13 8.92 9.10
CA THR A 65 5.77 10.13 9.64
C THR A 65 4.90 10.77 10.73
N HIS A 66 5.52 11.56 11.61
CA HIS A 66 4.78 12.29 12.64
C HIS A 66 3.73 13.23 12.05
N GLU A 67 4.11 13.97 11.01
CA GLU A 67 3.25 14.94 10.31
C GLU A 67 2.05 14.25 9.68
N THR A 68 2.27 13.16 8.97
CA THR A 68 1.20 12.43 8.27
C THR A 68 0.25 11.77 9.28
N ARG A 69 0.77 11.14 10.33
CA ARG A 69 -0.05 10.53 11.39
C ARG A 69 -0.88 11.58 12.12
N LEU A 70 -0.29 12.74 12.43
CA LEU A 70 -1.02 13.86 13.03
C LEU A 70 -2.13 14.36 12.09
N ALA A 71 -1.84 14.58 10.82
CA ALA A 71 -2.82 15.03 9.83
C ALA A 71 -3.99 14.05 9.69
N MET A 72 -3.73 12.74 9.63
CA MET A 72 -4.77 11.70 9.60
C MET A 72 -5.64 11.72 10.86
N SER A 73 -5.02 11.86 12.04
CA SER A 73 -5.73 11.93 13.32
C SER A 73 -6.59 13.19 13.41
N MET A 74 -6.07 14.35 13.00
CA MET A 74 -6.82 15.60 12.99
C MET A 74 -7.99 15.55 12.03
N MET A 75 -7.83 14.98 10.85
CA MET A 75 -8.94 14.80 9.89
C MET A 75 -10.08 13.97 10.49
N ALA A 76 -9.77 12.91 11.23
CA ALA A 76 -10.77 12.10 11.92
C ALA A 76 -11.51 12.92 13.00
N VAL A 77 -10.76 13.68 13.82
CA VAL A 77 -11.34 14.57 14.86
C VAL A 77 -12.22 15.64 14.23
N ASP A 78 -11.76 16.28 13.18
CA ASP A 78 -12.50 17.35 12.49
C ASP A 78 -13.80 16.82 11.86
N ASN A 79 -13.80 15.61 11.27
CA ASN A 79 -15.04 15.00 10.78
C ASN A 79 -16.03 14.70 11.91
N ILE A 80 -15.56 14.19 13.05
CA ILE A 80 -16.40 13.97 14.24
C ILE A 80 -17.00 15.32 14.71
N PHE A 81 -16.17 16.35 14.80
CA PHE A 81 -16.63 17.70 15.19
C PHE A 81 -17.67 18.26 14.20
N CYS A 82 -17.45 18.11 12.89
CA CYS A 82 -18.40 18.52 11.87
C CYS A 82 -19.72 17.77 12.02
N TYR A 83 -19.71 16.47 12.22
CA TYR A 83 -20.90 15.64 12.40
C TYR A 83 -21.77 16.14 13.58
N PHE A 84 -21.18 16.30 14.77
CA PHE A 84 -21.91 16.74 15.95
C PHE A 84 -22.39 18.21 15.90
N ASN A 85 -21.81 19.01 15.02
CA ASN A 85 -22.23 20.40 14.81
C ASN A 85 -23.11 20.60 13.56
N ASN A 86 -23.64 19.51 12.97
CA ASN A 86 -24.45 19.52 11.74
C ASN A 86 -23.79 20.30 10.59
N LYS A 87 -22.46 20.19 10.45
CA LYS A 87 -21.67 20.72 9.33
C LYS A 87 -21.39 19.63 8.32
N SER A 88 -21.10 20.02 7.08
CA SER A 88 -20.63 19.08 6.07
C SER A 88 -19.32 18.42 6.50
N LEU A 89 -19.19 17.11 6.27
CA LEU A 89 -17.96 16.39 6.54
C LEU A 89 -16.84 16.83 5.58
N LEU A 90 -15.59 16.79 6.05
CA LEU A 90 -14.44 17.19 5.25
C LEU A 90 -14.02 16.09 4.24
N SER A 91 -14.36 14.83 4.56
CA SER A 91 -13.96 13.66 3.76
C SER A 91 -15.08 12.62 3.71
N GLU A 92 -16.26 13.05 3.26
CA GLU A 92 -17.40 12.16 3.08
C GLU A 92 -17.13 11.20 1.91
N VAL A 93 -17.36 9.89 2.15
CA VAL A 93 -17.28 8.84 1.13
C VAL A 93 -18.71 8.50 0.72
N VAL A 94 -19.03 8.71 -0.55
CA VAL A 94 -20.35 8.46 -1.15
C VAL A 94 -20.33 7.13 -1.89
#